data_cff93d8593a5cbdd3184e22dc7683e52
#
_entry.id   cff93d8593a5cbdd3184e22dc7683e52
#
_cell.length_a   1.000
_cell.length_b   1.000
_cell.length_c   1.000
_cell.angle_alpha   90.00
_cell.angle_beta   90.00
_cell.angle_gamma   90.00
#
_symmetry.space_group_name_H-M   'P 1'
#
loop_
_entity.id
_entity.type
_entity.pdbx_description
1 polymer ?
#
loop_
_entity_poly.entity_id
_entity_poly.type
_entity_poly.pdbx_seq_one_letter_code
_entity_poly.pdbx_strand_id
1 'polypeptide(L)'
;MTAREQTREHSTTGSGSEFLAGQYFSDRGDRIVERNYRARRGEIDLVVEKDNEIAFVEVRYRKTARFGAPEETVTTAKRRKLSMAALEFITSRNTAEKSLRFDVLAMVRKGASIALTHFENAFEPEFDGVALQWS
;
A
#
# COMPACT_ATOMS: atom_id res chain seq x y z
N MET A 1 4.62 -2.88 16.47
CA MET A 1 3.95 -3.06 15.17
C MET A 1 4.43 -4.35 14.52
N THR A 2 3.51 -5.13 14.05
CA THR A 2 3.83 -6.42 13.45
C THR A 2 3.35 -6.42 12.01
N ALA A 3 4.28 -6.51 11.08
CA ALA A 3 3.92 -6.64 9.68
C ALA A 3 3.63 -8.10 9.39
N ARG A 4 2.52 -8.36 8.74
CA ARG A 4 2.20 -9.69 8.26
C ARG A 4 2.77 -9.83 6.86
N GLU A 5 3.48 -10.93 6.64
CA GLU A 5 4.12 -11.18 5.37
C GLU A 5 3.50 -12.40 4.70
N GLN A 6 3.12 -12.24 3.44
CA GLN A 6 2.61 -13.33 2.61
C GLN A 6 3.31 -13.26 1.27
N THR A 7 3.74 -14.40 0.77
CA THR A 7 4.41 -14.48 -0.51
C THR A 7 3.63 -15.37 -1.47
N ARG A 8 3.40 -14.89 -2.68
CA ARG A 8 2.76 -15.62 -3.75
C ARG A 8 3.51 -15.37 -5.04
N GLU A 9 3.46 -16.33 -5.94
CA GLU A 9 4.07 -16.19 -7.26
C GLU A 9 2.99 -16.22 -8.32
N HIS A 10 3.12 -15.32 -9.29
CA HIS A 10 2.19 -15.20 -10.41
C HIS A 10 2.95 -15.12 -11.71
N SER A 11 2.42 -15.79 -12.73
CA SER A 11 2.87 -15.55 -14.09
C SER A 11 2.37 -14.21 -14.54
N THR A 12 3.18 -13.49 -15.25
CA THR A 12 2.77 -12.21 -15.79
C THR A 12 2.94 -12.19 -17.30
N THR A 13 1.94 -11.68 -17.96
CA THR A 13 1.97 -11.46 -19.39
C THR A 13 1.69 -10.00 -19.65
N GLY A 14 2.59 -9.16 -19.28
CA GLY A 14 2.50 -7.78 -19.70
C GLY A 14 1.99 -6.81 -18.69
N SER A 15 0.81 -6.51 -18.57
CA SER A 15 0.42 -5.29 -17.97
C SER A 15 0.46 -5.29 -16.49
N GLY A 16 1.28 -5.47 -15.90
CA GLY A 16 1.29 -4.77 -14.87
C GLY A 16 1.15 -5.16 -13.50
N SER A 17 2.07 -4.60 -12.76
CA SER A 17 2.07 -4.69 -11.30
C SER A 17 0.77 -4.16 -10.69
N GLU A 18 0.16 -3.14 -11.29
CA GLU A 18 -1.10 -2.59 -10.77
C GLU A 18 -2.25 -3.58 -10.87
N PHE A 19 -2.34 -4.31 -11.96
CA PHE A 19 -3.38 -5.32 -12.13
C PHE A 19 -3.20 -6.43 -11.11
N LEU A 20 -1.97 -6.90 -10.95
CA LEU A 20 -1.68 -7.97 -10.00
C LEU A 20 -1.95 -7.54 -8.56
N ALA A 21 -1.65 -6.29 -8.22
CA ALA A 21 -1.92 -5.75 -6.89
C ALA A 21 -3.41 -5.80 -6.60
N GLY A 22 -4.23 -5.31 -7.53
CA GLY A 22 -5.67 -5.34 -7.37
C GLY A 22 -6.20 -6.76 -7.24
N GLN A 23 -5.70 -7.66 -8.06
CA GLN A 23 -6.12 -9.07 -8.03
C GLN A 23 -5.77 -9.71 -6.68
N TYR A 24 -4.57 -9.44 -6.18
CA TYR A 24 -4.15 -9.96 -4.89
C TYR A 24 -5.11 -9.57 -3.78
N PHE A 25 -5.45 -8.29 -3.69
CA PHE A 25 -6.36 -7.83 -2.64
C PHE A 25 -7.79 -8.32 -2.83
N SER A 26 -8.27 -8.36 -4.07
CA SER A 26 -9.60 -8.88 -4.36
C SER A 26 -9.71 -10.36 -3.96
N ASP A 27 -8.68 -11.14 -4.25
CA ASP A 27 -8.66 -12.56 -3.91
C ASP A 27 -8.69 -12.78 -2.40
N ARG A 28 -8.19 -11.84 -1.63
CA ARG A 28 -8.25 -11.89 -0.16
C ARG A 28 -9.61 -11.51 0.40
N GLY A 29 -10.49 -10.97 -0.43
CA GLY A 29 -11.77 -10.48 0.02
C GLY A 29 -11.80 -8.98 0.33
N ASP A 30 -10.73 -8.26 0.01
CA ASP A 30 -10.73 -6.81 0.15
C ASP A 30 -11.51 -6.18 -1.00
N ARG A 31 -12.17 -5.08 -0.72
CA ARG A 31 -12.82 -4.28 -1.75
C ARG A 31 -11.86 -3.20 -2.21
N ILE A 32 -11.69 -3.07 -3.51
CA ILE A 32 -10.89 -1.99 -4.07
C ILE A 32 -11.74 -0.72 -4.03
N VAL A 33 -11.34 0.23 -3.21
CA VAL A 33 -12.05 1.49 -3.06
C VAL A 33 -11.61 2.49 -4.11
N GLU A 34 -10.30 2.57 -4.33
CA GLU A 34 -9.73 3.54 -5.26
C GLU A 34 -8.42 3.01 -5.80
N ARG A 35 -8.12 3.34 -7.06
CA ARG A 35 -6.84 3.04 -7.69
C ARG A 35 -6.18 4.35 -8.08
N ASN A 36 -4.89 4.47 -7.83
CA ASN A 36 -4.12 5.65 -8.22
C ASN A 36 -4.79 6.94 -7.74
N TYR A 37 -5.07 6.98 -6.44
CA TYR A 37 -5.67 8.15 -5.84
C TYR A 37 -4.66 9.30 -5.84
N ARG A 38 -4.98 10.37 -6.53
CA ARG A 38 -4.11 11.54 -6.62
C ARG A 38 -4.61 12.62 -5.70
N ALA A 39 -3.80 12.94 -4.72
CA ALA A 39 -4.06 14.02 -3.78
C ALA A 39 -3.18 15.21 -4.14
N ARG A 40 -3.36 16.30 -3.41
CA ARG A 40 -2.58 17.51 -3.67
C ARG A 40 -1.09 17.32 -3.40
N ARG A 41 -0.74 16.51 -2.43
CA ARG A 41 0.65 16.35 -1.99
C ARG A 41 1.22 14.96 -2.18
N GLY A 42 0.47 14.05 -2.78
CA GLY A 42 0.96 12.71 -3.00
C GLY A 42 -0.04 11.86 -3.72
N GLU A 43 0.34 10.60 -3.91
CA GLU A 43 -0.47 9.63 -4.63
C GLU A 43 -0.47 8.33 -3.86
N ILE A 44 -1.61 7.65 -3.84
CA ILE A 44 -1.74 6.34 -3.21
C ILE A 44 -2.09 5.34 -4.31
N ASP A 45 -1.29 4.29 -4.43
CA ASP A 45 -1.46 3.32 -5.51
C ASP A 45 -2.79 2.59 -5.42
N LEU A 46 -3.15 2.13 -4.21
CA LEU A 46 -4.41 1.45 -3.97
C LEU A 46 -4.97 1.84 -2.62
N VAL A 47 -6.29 1.98 -2.56
CA VAL A 47 -7.00 2.07 -1.29
C VAL A 47 -7.94 0.87 -1.25
N VAL A 48 -7.80 0.04 -0.24
CA VAL A 48 -8.63 -1.16 -0.10
C VAL A 48 -9.32 -1.18 1.24
N GLU A 49 -10.45 -1.85 1.30
CA GLU A 49 -11.26 -1.94 2.50
C GLU A 49 -11.70 -3.37 2.74
N LYS A 50 -11.60 -3.80 3.98
CA LYS A 50 -12.14 -5.08 4.41
C LYS A 50 -12.65 -4.93 5.82
N ASP A 51 -13.87 -5.37 6.05
CA ASP A 51 -14.55 -5.20 7.33
C ASP A 51 -14.58 -3.71 7.70
N ASN A 52 -14.05 -3.31 8.83
CA ASN A 52 -14.05 -1.92 9.23
C ASN A 52 -12.66 -1.29 9.16
N GLU A 53 -11.88 -1.72 8.18
CA GLU A 53 -10.48 -1.32 8.08
C GLU A 53 -10.14 -0.88 6.66
N ILE A 54 -9.45 0.25 6.55
CA ILE A 54 -8.97 0.77 5.28
C ILE A 54 -7.44 0.69 5.25
N ALA A 55 -6.90 0.14 4.19
CA ALA A 55 -5.47 0.11 3.97
C ALA A 55 -5.10 0.99 2.78
N PHE A 56 -4.11 1.84 3.00
CA PHE A 56 -3.49 2.65 1.96
C PHE A 56 -2.24 1.90 1.52
N VAL A 57 -2.23 1.44 0.28
CA VAL A 57 -1.23 0.49 -0.19
C VAL A 57 -0.24 1.15 -1.13
N GLU A 58 1.03 1.03 -0.79
CA GLU A 58 2.13 1.42 -1.67
C GLU A 58 2.59 0.16 -2.40
N VAL A 59 2.56 0.20 -3.74
CA VAL A 59 3.00 -0.93 -4.56
C VAL A 59 4.43 -0.69 -4.99
N ARG A 60 5.31 -1.63 -4.67
CA ARG A 60 6.73 -1.53 -4.99
C ARG A 60 7.11 -2.67 -5.92
N TYR A 61 7.43 -2.33 -7.15
CA TYR A 61 7.86 -3.30 -8.13
C TYR A 61 9.38 -3.22 -8.32
N ARG A 62 10.03 -4.37 -8.30
CA ARG A 62 11.47 -4.44 -8.53
C ARG A 62 11.79 -5.59 -9.46
N LYS A 63 12.76 -5.36 -10.33
CA LYS A 63 13.23 -6.39 -11.24
C LYS A 63 14.13 -7.42 -10.54
N THR A 64 14.71 -7.04 -9.41
CA THR A 64 15.55 -7.93 -8.61
C THR A 64 15.31 -7.66 -7.13
N ALA A 65 15.64 -8.63 -6.28
CA ALA A 65 15.53 -8.50 -4.83
C ALA A 65 16.77 -7.82 -4.22
N ARG A 66 17.55 -7.14 -5.01
CA ARG A 66 18.90 -6.68 -4.66
C ARG A 66 18.96 -5.54 -3.64
N PHE A 67 17.89 -4.82 -3.40
CA PHE A 67 17.93 -3.54 -2.70
C PHE A 67 17.24 -3.55 -1.34
N GLY A 68 17.46 -4.59 -0.56
CA GLY A 68 16.94 -4.65 0.79
C GLY A 68 15.44 -4.90 0.86
N ALA A 69 14.90 -4.82 2.05
CA ALA A 69 13.47 -5.03 2.29
C ALA A 69 12.67 -3.88 1.69
N PRO A 70 11.60 -4.16 0.94
CA PRO A 70 10.80 -3.10 0.31
C PRO A 70 10.25 -2.07 1.29
N GLU A 71 9.81 -2.48 2.46
CA GLU A 71 9.29 -1.54 3.45
C GLU A 71 10.35 -0.55 3.94
N GLU A 72 11.63 -0.94 3.91
CA GLU A 72 12.74 -0.08 4.30
C GLU A 72 13.01 1.00 3.26
N THR A 73 12.52 0.82 2.03
CA THR A 73 12.75 1.80 0.98
C THR A 73 11.69 2.89 0.95
N VAL A 74 10.71 2.83 1.84
CA VAL A 74 9.72 3.90 1.94
C VAL A 74 10.31 4.95 2.88
N THR A 75 10.93 5.96 2.29
CA THR A 75 11.62 7.01 3.04
C THR A 75 10.67 7.84 3.87
N THR A 76 11.21 8.58 4.84
CA THR A 76 10.41 9.50 5.64
C THR A 76 9.68 10.51 4.75
N ALA A 77 10.35 11.02 3.74
CA ALA A 77 9.72 11.97 2.80
C ALA A 77 8.55 11.32 2.08
N LYS A 78 8.69 10.08 1.63
CA LYS A 78 7.62 9.36 0.97
C LYS A 78 6.47 9.08 1.93
N ARG A 79 6.78 8.70 3.16
CA ARG A 79 5.77 8.47 4.20
C ARG A 79 4.95 9.71 4.48
N ARG A 80 5.60 10.87 4.49
CA ARG A 80 4.89 12.16 4.67
C ARG A 80 3.91 12.41 3.53
N LYS A 81 4.35 12.19 2.30
CA LYS A 81 3.48 12.37 1.14
C LYS A 81 2.30 11.42 1.17
N LEU A 82 2.56 10.16 1.50
CA LEU A 82 1.50 9.16 1.62
C LEU A 82 0.53 9.52 2.75
N SER A 83 1.07 9.99 3.87
CA SER A 83 0.25 10.38 5.03
C SER A 83 -0.66 11.55 4.69
N MET A 84 -0.15 12.55 3.97
CA MET A 84 -0.96 13.71 3.58
C MET A 84 -2.03 13.30 2.57
N ALA A 85 -1.69 12.41 1.64
CA ALA A 85 -2.67 11.91 0.68
C ALA A 85 -3.77 11.11 1.38
N ALA A 86 -3.40 10.29 2.35
CA ALA A 86 -4.36 9.52 3.13
C ALA A 86 -5.27 10.43 3.94
N LEU A 87 -4.72 11.48 4.54
CA LEU A 87 -5.51 12.45 5.30
C LEU A 87 -6.54 13.14 4.41
N GLU A 88 -6.14 13.51 3.20
CA GLU A 88 -7.05 14.11 2.23
C GLU A 88 -8.17 13.13 1.86
N PHE A 89 -7.82 11.86 1.64
CA PHE A 89 -8.80 10.82 1.34
C PHE A 89 -9.81 10.69 2.47
N ILE A 90 -9.32 10.56 3.70
CA ILE A 90 -10.15 10.39 4.88
C ILE A 90 -11.13 11.56 5.05
N THR A 91 -10.61 12.76 4.91
CA THR A 91 -11.41 13.97 5.07
C THR A 91 -12.50 14.07 4.01
N SER A 92 -12.17 13.74 2.77
CA SER A 92 -13.11 13.86 1.65
C SER A 92 -14.16 12.75 1.62
N ARG A 93 -13.90 11.61 2.28
CA ARG A 93 -14.77 10.44 2.20
C ARG A 93 -15.49 10.11 3.50
N ASN A 94 -15.29 10.91 4.54
CA ASN A 94 -15.95 10.72 5.83
C ASN A 94 -15.76 9.30 6.38
N THR A 95 -14.50 8.89 6.50
CA THR A 95 -14.16 7.54 6.94
C THR A 95 -13.60 7.50 8.35
N ALA A 96 -13.96 8.48 9.18
CA ALA A 96 -13.34 8.67 10.49
C ALA A 96 -13.54 7.51 11.47
N GLU A 97 -14.56 6.70 11.29
CA GLU A 97 -14.83 5.60 12.20
C GLU A 97 -14.13 4.30 11.87
N LYS A 98 -13.38 4.28 10.77
CA LYS A 98 -12.69 3.07 10.34
C LYS A 98 -11.26 3.05 10.84
N SER A 99 -10.74 1.86 11.06
CA SER A 99 -9.32 1.69 11.34
C SER A 99 -8.53 1.92 10.06
N LEU A 100 -7.36 2.51 10.20
CA LEU A 100 -6.55 2.91 9.06
C LEU A 100 -5.15 2.34 9.21
N ARG A 101 -4.56 1.93 8.10
CA ARG A 101 -3.19 1.44 8.13
C ARG A 101 -2.52 1.68 6.78
N PHE A 102 -1.19 1.68 6.79
CA PHE A 102 -0.39 1.72 5.58
C PHE A 102 0.22 0.36 5.32
N ASP A 103 0.04 -0.14 4.11
CA ASP A 103 0.58 -1.41 3.69
C ASP A 103 1.56 -1.20 2.55
N VAL A 104 2.50 -2.12 2.41
CA VAL A 104 3.38 -2.18 1.24
C VAL A 104 3.16 -3.53 0.57
N LEU A 105 2.91 -3.51 -0.73
CA LEU A 105 2.88 -4.72 -1.53
C LEU A 105 4.10 -4.72 -2.43
N ALA A 106 5.03 -5.59 -2.12
CA ALA A 106 6.28 -5.71 -2.86
C ALA A 106 6.14 -6.78 -3.93
N MET A 107 6.62 -6.46 -5.11
CA MET A 107 6.62 -7.40 -6.24
C MET A 107 8.04 -7.49 -6.76
N VAL A 108 8.54 -8.72 -6.87
CA VAL A 108 9.88 -8.97 -7.39
C VAL A 108 9.76 -9.93 -8.56
N ARG A 109 10.32 -9.56 -9.70
CA ARG A 109 10.32 -10.43 -10.86
C ARG A 109 11.28 -11.60 -10.66
N LYS A 110 10.79 -12.79 -10.96
CA LYS A 110 11.59 -14.02 -10.93
C LYS A 110 11.36 -14.76 -12.25
N GLY A 111 12.17 -14.48 -13.26
CA GLY A 111 11.98 -15.05 -14.59
C GLY A 111 10.66 -14.63 -15.19
N ALA A 112 9.78 -15.57 -15.49
CA ALA A 112 8.46 -15.31 -16.04
C ALA A 112 7.41 -15.10 -14.95
N SER A 113 7.81 -15.14 -13.68
CA SER A 113 6.91 -14.99 -12.55
C SER A 113 7.18 -13.71 -11.78
N ILE A 114 6.21 -13.32 -10.97
CA ILE A 114 6.37 -12.23 -10.00
C ILE A 114 6.04 -12.79 -8.62
N ALA A 115 6.96 -12.60 -7.68
CA ALA A 115 6.71 -12.93 -6.28
C ALA A 115 6.14 -11.70 -5.60
N LEU A 116 4.99 -11.85 -4.94
CA LEU A 116 4.35 -10.78 -4.19
C LEU A 116 4.55 -11.02 -2.70
N THR A 117 4.96 -9.98 -1.99
CA THR A 117 5.05 -10.03 -0.53
C THR A 117 4.28 -8.85 0.02
N HIS A 118 3.31 -9.13 0.89
CA HIS A 118 2.45 -8.11 1.47
C HIS A 118 2.89 -7.82 2.90
N PHE A 119 3.28 -6.58 3.14
CA PHE A 119 3.63 -6.11 4.48
C PHE A 119 2.46 -5.30 5.01
N GLU A 120 1.65 -5.94 5.84
CA GLU A 120 0.48 -5.31 6.42
C GLU A 120 0.90 -4.42 7.57
N ASN A 121 0.38 -3.21 7.62
CA ASN A 121 0.72 -2.22 8.64
C ASN A 121 2.23 -1.98 8.68
N ALA A 122 2.78 -1.65 7.53
CA ALA A 122 4.22 -1.61 7.31
C ALA A 122 4.91 -0.39 7.95
N PHE A 123 4.20 0.71 8.13
CA PHE A 123 4.78 1.89 8.76
C PHE A 123 3.68 2.79 9.33
N GLU A 124 4.08 3.65 10.27
CA GLU A 124 3.19 4.61 10.88
C GLU A 124 3.13 5.90 10.04
N PRO A 125 2.04 6.65 10.12
CA PRO A 125 1.97 7.91 9.40
C PRO A 125 2.99 8.92 9.91
N GLU A 126 3.45 9.76 9.00
CA GLU A 126 4.41 10.82 9.28
C GLU A 126 3.79 12.16 8.91
N PHE A 127 3.60 13.03 9.88
CA PHE A 127 3.07 14.37 9.66
C PHE A 127 4.08 15.41 10.19
N ASP A 128 4.31 16.44 9.40
CA ASP A 128 5.28 17.49 9.77
C ASP A 128 4.79 18.28 10.98
N GLY A 129 5.30 17.91 12.17
CA GLY A 129 5.02 18.64 13.38
C GLY A 129 3.57 18.68 13.81
N VAL A 130 2.72 17.87 13.21
CA VAL A 130 1.30 17.82 13.55
C VAL A 130 1.01 16.51 14.25
N ALA A 131 0.54 16.59 15.48
CA ALA A 131 0.13 15.43 16.23
C ALA A 131 -1.32 15.10 15.84
N LEU A 132 -1.52 14.06 15.06
CA LEU A 132 -2.84 13.60 14.68
C LEU A 132 -3.08 12.22 15.25
N GLN A 133 -4.32 11.97 15.60
CA GLN A 133 -4.70 10.65 16.04
C GLN A 133 -4.92 9.75 14.84
N TRP A 134 -4.28 8.61 14.88
CA TRP A 134 -4.34 7.63 13.81
C TRP A 134 -4.66 6.28 14.45
N SER A 135 -5.71 5.64 14.06
CA SER A 135 -6.11 4.38 14.68
C SER A 135 -5.95 3.17 13.76
#